data_751da556a1ceef89c549a80bac440735
#
_entry.id   751da556a1ceef89c549a80bac440735
#
_cell.length_a   1.000
_cell.length_b   1.000
_cell.length_c   1.000
_cell.angle_alpha   90.00
_cell.angle_beta   90.00
_cell.angle_gamma   90.00
#
_symmetry.space_group_name_H-M   'P 1'
#
loop_
_entity.id
_entity.type
_entity.pdbx_description
1 polymer ?
#
loop_
_entity_poly.entity_id
_entity_poly.type
_entity_poly.pdbx_seq_one_letter_code
_entity_poly.pdbx_strand_id
1 'polypeptide(L)'
;MKPYLYLSLLLLLTGCASAPVEVQRATEHDAPFAFNGRVVLKQGAQREKAGVRWVHKETEDEILLLAPLGQTVARIRRDANRATMVASGKGYTAADMESLMQQVLGWQLPLSGLRYWVVALPAMEGEFVIERSDNGQVSLLIQQGWEISYSRYAAATPDALPLRLTLKRQGMEVVVVIDEWEAQ
;
A
#
# COMPACT_ATOMS: atom_id res chain seq x y z
N MET A 1 -14.66 44.51 -42.30
CA MET A 1 -14.97 43.08 -42.44
C MET A 1 -14.11 42.33 -41.48
N LYS A 2 -14.65 41.98 -40.53
CA LYS A 2 -15.10 40.94 -39.55
C LYS A 2 -14.03 40.64 -38.47
N PRO A 3 -14.00 41.37 -37.35
CA PRO A 3 -13.20 40.97 -36.17
C PRO A 3 -13.92 39.94 -35.27
N TYR A 4 -15.12 39.50 -35.59
CA TYR A 4 -15.95 38.64 -34.71
C TYR A 4 -15.64 37.13 -34.78
N LEU A 5 -14.79 36.69 -35.71
CA LEU A 5 -14.48 35.28 -35.91
C LEU A 5 -13.43 34.74 -34.92
N TYR A 6 -12.59 35.62 -34.37
CA TYR A 6 -11.54 35.23 -33.42
C TYR A 6 -11.99 35.19 -31.96
N LEU A 7 -13.11 35.85 -31.64
CA LEU A 7 -13.66 35.84 -30.29
C LEU A 7 -14.40 34.55 -29.98
N SER A 8 -14.89 33.82 -30.99
CA SER A 8 -15.63 32.57 -30.83
C SER A 8 -14.75 31.33 -30.54
N LEU A 9 -13.44 31.40 -30.83
CA LEU A 9 -12.51 30.28 -30.65
C LEU A 9 -11.86 30.22 -29.26
N LEU A 10 -11.99 31.29 -28.46
CA LEU A 10 -11.36 31.39 -27.15
C LEU A 10 -12.21 30.79 -26.01
N LEU A 11 -13.47 30.39 -26.27
CA LEU A 11 -14.42 29.91 -25.26
C LEU A 11 -14.46 28.37 -25.11
N LEU A 12 -13.64 27.59 -25.83
CA LEU A 12 -13.69 26.12 -25.80
C LEU A 12 -12.61 25.45 -24.94
N LEU A 13 -11.86 26.21 -24.11
CA LEU A 13 -10.81 25.67 -23.23
C LEU A 13 -11.21 25.63 -21.77
N THR A 14 -12.51 25.44 -21.44
CA THR A 14 -12.91 25.03 -20.09
C THR A 14 -12.63 23.53 -19.92
N GLY A 15 -11.35 23.19 -19.79
CA GLY A 15 -10.96 21.86 -19.34
C GLY A 15 -11.49 21.64 -17.93
N CYS A 16 -12.33 20.63 -17.73
CA CYS A 16 -12.71 20.17 -16.40
C CYS A 16 -11.44 19.65 -15.71
N ALA A 17 -10.82 20.47 -14.88
CA ALA A 17 -9.85 20.00 -13.89
C ALA A 17 -10.66 19.25 -12.83
N SER A 18 -10.72 17.94 -12.92
CA SER A 18 -11.22 17.09 -11.82
C SER A 18 -10.29 17.28 -10.64
N ALA A 19 -10.78 17.83 -9.54
CA ALA A 19 -10.02 17.87 -8.30
C ALA A 19 -9.67 16.43 -7.89
N PRO A 20 -8.44 16.17 -7.42
CA PRO A 20 -8.09 14.85 -6.89
C PRO A 20 -9.05 14.51 -5.75
N VAL A 21 -9.62 13.31 -5.77
CA VAL A 21 -10.44 12.80 -4.67
C VAL A 21 -9.50 12.56 -3.50
N GLU A 22 -9.67 13.31 -2.41
CA GLU A 22 -8.93 13.09 -1.19
C GLU A 22 -9.50 11.86 -0.49
N VAL A 23 -8.75 10.76 -0.48
CA VAL A 23 -9.11 9.53 0.22
C VAL A 23 -8.67 9.67 1.67
N GLN A 24 -9.63 9.70 2.59
CA GLN A 24 -9.37 9.76 4.03
C GLN A 24 -9.29 8.35 4.62
N ARG A 25 -8.53 8.22 5.72
CA ARG A 25 -8.46 6.95 6.45
C ARG A 25 -9.80 6.65 7.11
N ALA A 26 -10.35 5.46 6.86
CA ALA A 26 -11.52 4.99 7.58
C ALA A 26 -11.21 4.79 9.07
N THR A 27 -12.20 4.98 9.92
CA THR A 27 -12.10 4.80 11.38
C THR A 27 -12.22 3.33 11.78
N GLU A 28 -12.78 2.49 10.93
CA GLU A 28 -12.93 1.05 11.16
C GLU A 28 -11.60 0.33 10.99
N HIS A 29 -11.35 -0.64 11.88
CA HIS A 29 -10.05 -1.30 12.01
C HIS A 29 -9.66 -2.17 10.81
N ASP A 30 -10.60 -2.67 10.03
CA ASP A 30 -10.40 -3.54 8.86
C ASP A 30 -11.14 -2.99 7.63
N ALA A 31 -11.18 -1.64 7.52
CA ALA A 31 -11.86 -0.97 6.43
C ALA A 31 -11.21 -1.31 5.08
N PRO A 32 -12.01 -1.50 4.03
CA PRO A 32 -11.51 -1.72 2.70
C PRO A 32 -10.58 -0.59 2.24
N PHE A 33 -9.54 -0.95 1.49
CA PHE A 33 -8.66 0.01 0.82
C PHE A 33 -8.15 -0.54 -0.50
N ALA A 34 -7.72 0.36 -1.37
CA ALA A 34 -6.91 0.00 -2.52
C ALA A 34 -5.85 1.07 -2.79
N PHE A 35 -4.67 0.64 -3.23
CA PHE A 35 -3.62 1.55 -3.65
C PHE A 35 -2.75 0.98 -4.76
N ASN A 36 -2.12 1.89 -5.49
CA ASN A 36 -1.01 1.65 -6.39
C ASN A 36 0.27 2.23 -5.79
N GLY A 37 1.39 1.53 -5.96
CA GLY A 37 2.64 1.97 -5.39
C GLY A 37 3.83 1.10 -5.77
N ARG A 38 4.86 1.16 -4.94
CA ARG A 38 6.12 0.43 -5.13
C ARG A 38 6.59 -0.14 -3.81
N VAL A 39 7.16 -1.32 -3.87
CA VAL A 39 7.79 -1.98 -2.74
C VAL A 39 9.27 -2.22 -3.03
N VAL A 40 10.10 -1.99 -2.02
CA VAL A 40 11.52 -2.38 -2.02
C VAL A 40 11.75 -3.23 -0.79
N LEU A 41 12.26 -4.43 -1.01
CA LEU A 41 12.66 -5.34 0.05
C LEU A 41 14.18 -5.44 0.06
N LYS A 42 14.77 -5.37 1.24
CA LYS A 42 16.22 -5.57 1.46
C LYS A 42 16.43 -6.57 2.58
N GLN A 43 17.31 -7.53 2.36
CA GLN A 43 17.75 -8.49 3.36
C GLN A 43 19.20 -8.86 3.09
N GLY A 44 20.11 -8.44 3.97
CA GLY A 44 21.54 -8.57 3.72
C GLY A 44 21.96 -7.86 2.43
N ALA A 45 22.58 -8.61 1.51
CA ALA A 45 23.00 -8.11 0.19
C ALA A 45 21.87 -8.15 -0.87
N GLN A 46 20.76 -8.84 -0.58
CA GLN A 46 19.64 -8.98 -1.53
C GLN A 46 18.77 -7.72 -1.52
N ARG A 47 18.34 -7.31 -2.71
CA ARG A 47 17.44 -6.18 -2.90
C ARG A 47 16.50 -6.46 -4.06
N GLU A 48 15.20 -6.54 -3.73
CA GLU A 48 14.13 -6.73 -4.69
C GLU A 48 13.26 -5.47 -4.79
N LYS A 49 12.75 -5.18 -5.99
CA LYS A 49 11.86 -4.05 -6.26
C LYS A 49 10.72 -4.50 -7.17
N ALA A 50 9.51 -4.06 -6.86
CA ALA A 50 8.36 -4.27 -7.72
C ALA A 50 7.39 -3.09 -7.62
N GLY A 51 6.63 -2.86 -8.66
CA GLY A 51 5.36 -2.15 -8.53
C GLY A 51 4.39 -3.02 -7.74
N VAL A 52 3.48 -2.40 -7.01
CA VAL A 52 2.46 -3.11 -6.24
C VAL A 52 1.11 -2.45 -6.45
N ARG A 53 0.09 -3.26 -6.71
CA ARG A 53 -1.30 -2.87 -6.52
C ARG A 53 -1.89 -3.78 -5.46
N TRP A 54 -2.47 -3.21 -4.41
CA TRP A 54 -3.12 -3.95 -3.33
C TRP A 54 -4.56 -3.50 -3.19
N VAL A 55 -5.47 -4.47 -3.27
CA VAL A 55 -6.87 -4.31 -2.94
C VAL A 55 -7.16 -5.16 -1.72
N HIS A 56 -7.59 -4.52 -0.64
CA HIS A 56 -8.02 -5.14 0.59
C HIS A 56 -9.52 -4.98 0.76
N LYS A 57 -10.19 -6.07 1.10
CA LYS A 57 -11.58 -6.12 1.56
C LYS A 57 -11.61 -6.90 2.86
N GLU A 58 -12.68 -6.76 3.64
CA GLU A 58 -12.84 -7.36 4.97
C GLU A 58 -12.33 -8.81 5.06
N THR A 59 -12.66 -9.66 4.09
CA THR A 59 -12.30 -11.09 4.08
C THR A 59 -11.28 -11.48 3.01
N GLU A 60 -10.92 -10.57 2.12
CA GLU A 60 -10.12 -10.87 0.93
C GLU A 60 -9.02 -9.84 0.71
N ASP A 61 -7.87 -10.32 0.23
CA ASP A 61 -6.81 -9.49 -0.30
C ASP A 61 -6.45 -9.94 -1.73
N GLU A 62 -6.19 -8.98 -2.62
CA GLU A 62 -5.50 -9.22 -3.86
C GLU A 62 -4.29 -8.28 -3.97
N ILE A 63 -3.09 -8.87 -4.08
CA ILE A 63 -1.84 -8.13 -4.27
C ILE A 63 -1.25 -8.54 -5.61
N LEU A 64 -1.05 -7.56 -6.48
CA LEU A 64 -0.34 -7.73 -7.75
C LEU A 64 1.06 -7.14 -7.62
N LEU A 65 2.07 -7.95 -7.92
CA LEU A 65 3.43 -7.47 -8.10
C LEU A 65 3.68 -7.22 -9.59
N LEU A 66 4.22 -6.05 -9.90
CA LEU A 66 4.35 -5.56 -11.26
C LEU A 66 5.82 -5.34 -11.62
N ALA A 67 6.21 -5.78 -12.80
CA ALA A 67 7.48 -5.41 -13.42
C ALA A 67 7.48 -3.91 -13.82
N PRO A 68 8.65 -3.32 -14.16
CA PRO A 68 8.76 -1.91 -14.51
C PRO A 68 7.85 -1.45 -15.66
N LEU A 69 7.48 -2.36 -16.57
CA LEU A 69 6.57 -2.07 -17.69
C LEU A 69 5.10 -2.39 -17.37
N GLY A 70 4.76 -2.62 -16.09
CA GLY A 70 3.38 -2.85 -15.64
C GLY A 70 2.86 -4.28 -15.82
N GLN A 71 3.67 -5.22 -16.33
CA GLN A 71 3.24 -6.62 -16.43
C GLN A 71 3.18 -7.25 -15.04
N THR A 72 2.10 -8.00 -14.77
CA THR A 72 1.97 -8.75 -13.51
C THR A 72 2.96 -9.92 -13.51
N VAL A 73 3.90 -9.90 -12.55
CA VAL A 73 4.90 -10.98 -12.35
C VAL A 73 4.48 -11.94 -11.25
N ALA A 74 3.67 -11.49 -10.31
CA ALA A 74 3.04 -12.34 -9.31
C ALA A 74 1.67 -11.79 -8.90
N ARG A 75 0.75 -12.70 -8.60
CA ARG A 75 -0.56 -12.39 -8.02
C ARG A 75 -0.73 -13.20 -6.76
N ILE A 76 -0.97 -12.51 -5.66
CA ILE A 76 -1.22 -13.11 -4.34
C ILE A 76 -2.68 -12.83 -4.01
N ARG A 77 -3.39 -13.83 -3.51
CA ARG A 77 -4.77 -13.72 -3.02
C ARG A 77 -4.89 -14.38 -1.67
N ARG A 78 -5.64 -13.77 -0.80
CA ARG A 78 -6.09 -14.34 0.47
C ARG A 78 -7.62 -14.34 0.46
N ASP A 79 -8.19 -15.41 0.91
CA ASP A 79 -9.59 -15.50 1.33
C ASP A 79 -9.67 -15.96 2.80
N ALA A 80 -10.85 -16.22 3.31
CA ALA A 80 -11.07 -16.63 4.70
C ALA A 80 -10.37 -17.97 5.06
N ASN A 81 -10.01 -18.80 4.09
CA ASN A 81 -9.56 -20.17 4.30
C ASN A 81 -8.10 -20.42 3.94
N ARG A 82 -7.51 -19.59 3.06
CA ARG A 82 -6.18 -19.85 2.49
C ARG A 82 -5.58 -18.62 1.81
N ALA A 83 -4.27 -18.72 1.59
CA ALA A 83 -3.54 -17.81 0.71
C ALA A 83 -3.02 -18.56 -0.53
N THR A 84 -3.05 -17.92 -1.67
CA THR A 84 -2.56 -18.45 -2.95
C THR A 84 -1.66 -17.44 -3.64
N MET A 85 -0.66 -17.93 -4.39
CA MET A 85 0.17 -17.12 -5.27
C MET A 85 0.31 -17.79 -6.63
N VAL A 86 0.25 -16.98 -7.67
CA VAL A 86 0.67 -17.39 -9.01
C VAL A 86 1.85 -16.51 -9.41
N ALA A 87 3.00 -17.11 -9.67
CA ALA A 87 4.22 -16.43 -10.10
C ALA A 87 4.94 -17.28 -11.16
N SER A 88 5.38 -16.66 -12.26
CA SER A 88 6.07 -17.34 -13.36
C SER A 88 5.35 -18.60 -13.87
N GLY A 89 4.02 -18.57 -13.93
CA GLY A 89 3.19 -19.69 -14.37
C GLY A 89 3.05 -20.84 -13.35
N LYS A 90 3.64 -20.73 -12.15
CA LYS A 90 3.52 -21.71 -11.06
C LYS A 90 2.52 -21.23 -10.01
N GLY A 91 1.69 -22.15 -9.53
CA GLY A 91 0.75 -21.91 -8.44
C GLY A 91 1.30 -22.43 -7.11
N TYR A 92 1.05 -21.65 -6.04
CA TYR A 92 1.40 -22.00 -4.67
C TYR A 92 0.18 -21.77 -3.78
N THR A 93 0.03 -22.57 -2.73
CA THR A 93 -1.08 -22.46 -1.77
C THR A 93 -0.56 -22.73 -0.37
N ALA A 94 -1.01 -21.93 0.59
CA ALA A 94 -0.71 -22.10 2.01
C ALA A 94 -1.95 -21.78 2.86
N ALA A 95 -1.90 -22.08 4.15
CA ALA A 95 -2.97 -21.79 5.08
C ALA A 95 -3.16 -20.26 5.29
N ASP A 96 -2.07 -19.52 5.28
CA ASP A 96 -2.02 -18.07 5.50
C ASP A 96 -0.95 -17.38 4.63
N MET A 97 -0.94 -16.05 4.67
CA MET A 97 -0.04 -15.23 3.85
C MET A 97 1.43 -15.37 4.27
N GLU A 98 1.72 -15.51 5.54
CA GLU A 98 3.06 -15.65 6.09
C GLU A 98 3.69 -16.99 5.67
N SER A 99 2.93 -18.07 5.79
CA SER A 99 3.31 -19.40 5.33
C SER A 99 3.57 -19.43 3.83
N LEU A 100 2.74 -18.72 3.05
CA LEU A 100 2.91 -18.57 1.62
C LEU A 100 4.22 -17.83 1.28
N MET A 101 4.51 -16.72 1.95
CA MET A 101 5.74 -15.96 1.75
C MET A 101 6.97 -16.77 2.15
N GLN A 102 6.91 -17.50 3.26
CA GLN A 102 7.99 -18.41 3.67
C GLN A 102 8.24 -19.50 2.63
N GLN A 103 7.19 -20.10 2.09
CA GLN A 103 7.30 -21.16 1.06
C GLN A 103 7.92 -20.66 -0.24
N VAL A 104 7.54 -19.44 -0.69
CA VAL A 104 7.91 -18.95 -2.02
C VAL A 104 9.20 -18.13 -1.99
N LEU A 105 9.38 -17.31 -0.97
CA LEU A 105 10.50 -16.36 -0.86
C LEU A 105 11.56 -16.81 0.15
N GLY A 106 11.24 -17.76 1.02
CA GLY A 106 12.10 -18.16 2.15
C GLY A 106 12.10 -17.16 3.32
N TRP A 107 11.21 -16.19 3.33
CA TRP A 107 11.13 -15.13 4.35
C TRP A 107 9.71 -15.00 4.88
N GLN A 108 9.59 -14.56 6.13
CA GLN A 108 8.30 -14.23 6.73
C GLN A 108 8.03 -12.72 6.59
N LEU A 109 7.29 -12.34 5.54
CA LEU A 109 6.72 -11.00 5.43
C LEU A 109 5.38 -10.98 6.16
N PRO A 110 5.17 -10.03 7.09
CA PRO A 110 3.96 -9.98 7.92
C PRO A 110 2.80 -9.33 7.15
N LEU A 111 2.32 -9.95 6.08
CA LEU A 111 1.28 -9.38 5.23
C LEU A 111 -0.04 -9.18 5.98
N SER A 112 -0.37 -10.04 6.95
CA SER A 112 -1.54 -9.89 7.81
C SER A 112 -1.44 -8.67 8.75
N GLY A 113 -0.25 -8.33 9.25
CA GLY A 113 -0.01 -7.09 10.00
C GLY A 113 0.05 -5.87 9.07
N LEU A 114 0.69 -6.05 7.91
CA LEU A 114 0.95 -4.95 6.97
C LEU A 114 -0.33 -4.29 6.46
N ARG A 115 -1.46 -5.03 6.34
CA ARG A 115 -2.75 -4.45 5.93
C ARG A 115 -3.24 -3.33 6.88
N TYR A 116 -2.91 -3.42 8.15
CA TYR A 116 -3.20 -2.37 9.13
C TYR A 116 -2.14 -1.27 9.11
N TRP A 117 -0.88 -1.67 9.02
CA TRP A 117 0.22 -0.71 9.07
C TRP A 117 0.29 0.20 7.86
N VAL A 118 -0.16 -0.24 6.67
CA VAL A 118 -0.20 0.64 5.48
C VAL A 118 -1.16 1.82 5.65
N VAL A 119 -2.18 1.68 6.48
CA VAL A 119 -3.13 2.76 6.84
C VAL A 119 -2.81 3.41 8.19
N ALA A 120 -1.61 3.20 8.74
CA ALA A 120 -1.13 3.72 10.03
C ALA A 120 -2.02 3.33 11.23
N LEU A 121 -2.52 2.10 11.24
CA LEU A 121 -3.23 1.49 12.37
C LEU A 121 -2.41 0.32 12.91
N PRO A 122 -2.47 0.02 14.22
CA PRO A 122 -1.91 -1.22 14.75
C PRO A 122 -2.74 -2.42 14.28
N ALA A 123 -2.11 -3.58 14.10
CA ALA A 123 -2.82 -4.84 13.90
C ALA A 123 -3.66 -5.18 15.15
N MET A 124 -4.72 -5.95 14.96
CA MET A 124 -5.67 -6.27 16.04
C MET A 124 -5.06 -7.06 17.19
N GLU A 125 -4.01 -7.83 16.90
CA GLU A 125 -3.39 -8.72 17.89
C GLU A 125 -1.99 -8.24 18.28
N GLY A 126 -1.66 -8.42 19.56
CA GLY A 126 -0.38 -8.10 20.14
C GLY A 126 -0.27 -6.67 20.67
N GLU A 127 0.66 -6.50 21.61
CA GLU A 127 0.98 -5.18 22.15
C GLU A 127 1.64 -4.30 21.10
N PHE A 128 1.41 -2.98 21.19
CA PHE A 128 2.01 -1.99 20.30
C PHE A 128 2.42 -0.72 21.03
N VAL A 129 3.37 0.00 20.44
CA VAL A 129 3.75 1.36 20.83
C VAL A 129 3.53 2.27 19.63
N ILE A 130 2.89 3.41 19.85
CA ILE A 130 2.68 4.44 18.82
C ILE A 130 3.28 5.76 19.30
N GLU A 131 4.12 6.37 18.44
CA GLU A 131 4.53 7.76 18.56
C GLU A 131 3.83 8.59 17.48
N ARG A 132 3.52 9.83 17.84
CA ARG A 132 2.87 10.78 16.93
C ARG A 132 3.70 12.05 16.81
N SER A 133 3.68 12.65 15.63
CA SER A 133 4.20 13.99 15.38
C SER A 133 3.25 15.07 15.92
N ASP A 134 3.71 16.32 15.93
CA ASP A 134 2.97 17.46 16.46
C ASP A 134 1.60 17.68 15.79
N ASN A 135 1.45 17.28 14.54
CA ASN A 135 0.18 17.33 13.80
C ASN A 135 -0.72 16.10 14.03
N GLY A 136 -0.37 15.22 14.99
CA GLY A 136 -1.15 14.03 15.38
C GLY A 136 -0.99 12.81 14.48
N GLN A 137 -0.20 12.87 13.40
CA GLN A 137 0.08 11.74 12.53
C GLN A 137 1.00 10.73 13.22
N VAL A 138 0.83 9.44 12.93
CA VAL A 138 1.73 8.40 13.43
C VAL A 138 3.11 8.59 12.79
N SER A 139 4.15 8.75 13.58
CA SER A 139 5.54 8.83 13.12
C SER A 139 6.24 7.48 13.24
N LEU A 140 5.92 6.72 14.30
CA LEU A 140 6.47 5.41 14.59
C LEU A 140 5.38 4.49 15.15
N LEU A 141 5.37 3.25 14.70
CA LEU A 141 4.60 2.15 15.28
C LEU A 141 5.55 0.97 15.50
N ILE A 142 5.57 0.44 16.72
CA ILE A 142 6.30 -0.79 17.04
C ILE A 142 5.28 -1.85 17.39
N GLN A 143 5.28 -2.97 16.67
CA GLN A 143 4.37 -4.08 16.90
C GLN A 143 4.96 -5.39 16.37
N GLN A 144 4.75 -6.50 17.08
CA GLN A 144 5.18 -7.85 16.69
C GLN A 144 6.68 -7.93 16.31
N GLY A 145 7.52 -7.10 16.97
CA GLY A 145 8.95 -6.99 16.70
C GLY A 145 9.31 -6.23 15.42
N TRP A 146 8.33 -5.64 14.74
CA TRP A 146 8.54 -4.72 13.63
C TRP A 146 8.57 -3.29 14.14
N GLU A 147 9.48 -2.49 13.59
CA GLU A 147 9.53 -1.04 13.69
C GLU A 147 9.05 -0.44 12.37
N ILE A 148 7.93 0.28 12.40
CA ILE A 148 7.29 0.87 11.23
C ILE A 148 7.36 2.39 11.36
N SER A 149 8.19 3.03 10.56
CA SER A 149 8.34 4.48 10.52
C SER A 149 7.60 5.08 9.32
N TYR A 150 6.88 6.17 9.55
CA TYR A 150 6.10 6.88 8.55
C TYR A 150 6.76 8.21 8.25
N SER A 151 7.06 8.49 6.99
CA SER A 151 7.83 9.68 6.59
C SER A 151 7.10 10.61 5.62
N ARG A 152 5.94 10.20 5.09
CA ARG A 152 5.12 11.02 4.20
C ARG A 152 3.65 10.62 4.29
N TYR A 153 2.77 11.62 4.27
CA TYR A 153 1.32 11.49 4.29
C TYR A 153 0.68 12.26 3.13
N ALA A 154 -0.56 11.94 2.78
CA ALA A 154 -1.31 12.58 1.70
C ALA A 154 -1.68 14.05 2.04
N ALA A 155 -1.93 14.34 3.32
CA ALA A 155 -2.23 15.66 3.83
C ALA A 155 -1.57 15.87 5.20
N ALA A 156 -1.63 17.08 5.77
CA ALA A 156 -1.08 17.40 7.09
C ALA A 156 -2.10 17.19 8.23
N THR A 157 -3.14 16.39 8.01
CA THR A 157 -4.19 16.10 9.00
C THR A 157 -3.89 14.79 9.75
N PRO A 158 -4.36 14.60 10.99
CA PRO A 158 -4.11 13.39 11.78
C PRO A 158 -4.64 12.09 11.16
N ASP A 159 -5.68 12.20 10.35
CA ASP A 159 -6.39 11.12 9.66
C ASP A 159 -5.93 10.88 8.21
N ALA A 160 -4.94 11.65 7.75
CA ALA A 160 -4.36 11.46 6.42
C ALA A 160 -3.79 10.05 6.25
N LEU A 161 -3.89 9.53 5.04
CA LEU A 161 -3.32 8.23 4.69
C LEU A 161 -1.81 8.35 4.43
N PRO A 162 -1.00 7.37 4.87
CA PRO A 162 0.43 7.34 4.58
C PRO A 162 0.72 7.25 3.08
N LEU A 163 1.78 7.92 2.63
CA LEU A 163 2.33 7.75 1.29
C LEU A 163 3.70 7.07 1.30
N ARG A 164 4.33 6.96 2.49
CA ARG A 164 5.59 6.25 2.63
C ARG A 164 5.77 5.70 4.02
N LEU A 165 6.04 4.41 4.10
CA LEU A 165 6.42 3.74 5.33
C LEU A 165 7.63 2.84 5.10
N THR A 166 8.41 2.65 6.17
CA THR A 166 9.57 1.75 6.21
C THR A 166 9.42 0.81 7.40
N LEU A 167 9.43 -0.48 7.13
CA LEU A 167 9.36 -1.53 8.14
C LEU A 167 10.74 -2.13 8.33
N LYS A 168 11.16 -2.33 9.57
CA LYS A 168 12.45 -2.97 9.90
C LYS A 168 12.28 -4.06 10.93
N ARG A 169 12.95 -5.18 10.72
CA ARG A 169 13.06 -6.28 11.67
C ARG A 169 14.26 -7.17 11.34
N GLN A 170 15.16 -7.41 12.31
CA GLN A 170 16.23 -8.42 12.22
C GLN A 170 17.02 -8.41 10.89
N GLY A 171 17.47 -7.23 10.45
CA GLY A 171 18.25 -7.09 9.20
C GLY A 171 17.42 -7.10 7.92
N MET A 172 16.10 -7.21 8.02
CA MET A 172 15.17 -6.99 6.91
C MET A 172 14.67 -5.54 6.92
N GLU A 173 14.58 -4.93 5.76
CA GLU A 173 13.95 -3.63 5.54
C GLU A 173 12.97 -3.72 4.38
N VAL A 174 11.73 -3.31 4.62
CA VAL A 174 10.68 -3.18 3.59
C VAL A 174 10.29 -1.71 3.49
N VAL A 175 10.42 -1.13 2.31
CA VAL A 175 9.96 0.23 2.04
C VAL A 175 8.74 0.14 1.12
N VAL A 176 7.62 0.69 1.57
CA VAL A 176 6.41 0.85 0.76
C VAL A 176 6.26 2.32 0.42
N VAL A 177 6.14 2.62 -0.85
CA VAL A 177 5.80 3.96 -1.36
C VAL A 177 4.45 3.83 -2.05
N ILE A 178 3.47 4.57 -1.56
CA ILE A 178 2.13 4.61 -2.12
C ILE A 178 2.09 5.83 -3.03
N ASP A 179 1.87 5.59 -4.31
CA ASP A 179 1.80 6.62 -5.33
C ASP A 179 0.38 7.20 -5.42
N GLU A 180 -0.63 6.33 -5.21
CA GLU A 180 -2.04 6.70 -5.30
C GLU A 180 -2.90 5.78 -4.41
N TRP A 181 -3.78 6.37 -3.59
CA TRP A 181 -4.89 5.69 -2.94
C TRP A 181 -6.12 5.74 -3.85
N GLU A 182 -6.75 4.59 -4.09
CA GLU A 182 -7.97 4.52 -4.89
C GLU A 182 -9.20 4.79 -3.97
N ALA A 183 -10.15 5.58 -4.45
CA ALA A 183 -11.45 5.73 -3.77
C ALA A 183 -12.21 4.39 -3.81
N GLN A 184 -12.82 4.00 -2.68
CA GLN A 184 -13.63 2.81 -2.54
C GLN A 184 -15.12 3.17 -2.58
#